data_e30a4c5ba3abdafbc2a64513f285bf18
#
_entry.id   e30a4c5ba3abdafbc2a64513f285bf18
#
_cell.length_a   1.000
_cell.length_b   1.000
_cell.length_c   1.000
_cell.angle_alpha   90.00
_cell.angle_beta   90.00
_cell.angle_gamma   90.00
#
_symmetry.space_group_name_H-M   'P 1'
#
loop_
_entity.id
_entity.type
_entity.pdbx_description
1 polymer ?
#
loop_
_entity_poly.entity_id
_entity_poly.type
_entity_poly.pdbx_seq_one_letter_code
_entity_poly.pdbx_strand_id
1 'polypeptide(L)'
;MINTLKKLFGIGPGVNYGELVKEGAIILDVRSKGEFVGGHIKGAVNISVDTLRSNLAKLKDKDKPIITCCASGMRSASAKSILQSNGYTKVYNGGGWSSLQNKI
;
A
#
# COMPACT_ATOMS: atom_id res chain seq x y z
N MET A 1 -15.59 -2.28 -19.70
CA MET A 1 -15.41 -0.81 -19.73
C MET A 1 -15.26 -0.24 -18.33
N ILE A 2 -16.29 -0.33 -17.51
CA ILE A 2 -16.24 0.19 -16.15
C ILE A 2 -15.13 -0.46 -15.32
N ASN A 3 -14.95 -1.78 -15.47
CA ASN A 3 -13.91 -2.50 -14.73
C ASN A 3 -12.50 -2.06 -15.15
N THR A 4 -12.31 -1.74 -16.42
CA THR A 4 -11.03 -1.24 -16.91
C THR A 4 -10.73 0.11 -16.29
N LEU A 5 -11.72 0.97 -16.18
CA LEU A 5 -11.56 2.29 -15.58
C LEU A 5 -11.19 2.19 -14.11
N LYS A 6 -11.83 1.29 -13.37
CA LYS A 6 -11.50 1.05 -11.96
C LYS A 6 -10.08 0.55 -11.79
N LYS A 7 -9.62 -0.32 -12.67
CA LYS A 7 -8.25 -0.82 -12.63
C LYS A 7 -7.24 0.28 -12.87
N LEU A 8 -7.55 1.22 -13.77
CA LEU A 8 -6.66 2.35 -14.05
C LEU A 8 -6.42 3.22 -12.82
N PHE A 9 -7.44 3.41 -12.00
CA PHE A 9 -7.31 4.23 -10.79
C PHE A 9 -6.75 3.45 -9.60
N GLY A 10 -6.67 2.13 -9.69
CA GLY A 10 -6.15 1.30 -8.62
C GLY A 10 -6.93 1.43 -7.31
N ILE A 11 -8.24 1.65 -7.39
CA ILE A 11 -9.10 1.86 -6.22
C ILE A 11 -10.35 0.99 -6.30
N GLY A 12 -10.95 0.81 -5.13
CA GLY A 12 -12.28 0.25 -4.98
C GLY A 12 -12.39 -1.22 -5.34
N PRO A 13 -13.62 -1.65 -5.64
CA PRO A 13 -13.90 -3.06 -5.79
C PRO A 13 -13.28 -3.71 -7.04
N GLY A 14 -12.70 -2.92 -7.94
CA GLY A 14 -12.02 -3.46 -9.10
C GLY A 14 -10.62 -4.00 -8.82
N VAL A 15 -10.08 -3.76 -7.62
CA VAL A 15 -8.72 -4.20 -7.28
C VAL A 15 -8.78 -5.53 -6.54
N ASN A 16 -8.06 -6.51 -7.06
CA ASN A 16 -7.91 -7.80 -6.38
C ASN A 16 -6.60 -7.83 -5.61
N TYR A 17 -6.66 -7.48 -4.34
CA TYR A 17 -5.47 -7.38 -3.48
C TYR A 17 -4.82 -8.73 -3.25
N GLY A 18 -5.60 -9.79 -3.10
CA GLY A 18 -5.08 -11.13 -2.94
C GLY A 18 -4.23 -11.56 -4.11
N GLU A 19 -4.67 -11.25 -5.32
CA GLU A 19 -3.95 -11.56 -6.54
C GLU A 19 -2.65 -10.77 -6.61
N LEU A 20 -2.68 -9.48 -6.28
CA LEU A 20 -1.48 -8.65 -6.24
C LEU A 20 -0.43 -9.21 -5.29
N VAL A 21 -0.86 -9.65 -4.12
CA VAL A 21 0.06 -10.22 -3.12
C VAL A 21 0.68 -11.52 -3.65
N LYS A 22 -0.11 -12.37 -4.29
CA LYS A 22 0.40 -13.60 -4.91
C LYS A 22 1.44 -13.32 -5.97
N GLU A 23 1.29 -12.20 -6.67
CA GLU A 23 2.22 -11.79 -7.72
C GLU A 23 3.44 -11.05 -7.17
N GLY A 24 3.55 -10.94 -5.85
CA GLY A 24 4.73 -10.37 -5.21
C GLY A 24 4.61 -8.93 -4.78
N ALA A 25 3.40 -8.37 -4.73
CA ALA A 25 3.21 -7.00 -4.26
C ALA A 25 3.73 -6.82 -2.84
N ILE A 26 4.30 -5.66 -2.57
CA ILE A 26 4.73 -5.27 -1.22
C ILE A 26 3.52 -4.68 -0.51
N ILE A 27 3.24 -5.15 0.71
CA ILE A 27 2.29 -4.48 1.59
C ILE A 27 3.11 -3.51 2.43
N LEU A 28 2.83 -2.23 2.29
CA LEU A 28 3.53 -1.15 2.99
C LEU A 28 2.61 -0.57 4.05
N ASP A 29 2.91 -0.87 5.31
CA ASP A 29 2.17 -0.33 6.45
C ASP A 29 2.81 0.99 6.84
N VAL A 30 2.07 2.08 6.67
CA VAL A 30 2.60 3.43 6.88
C VAL A 30 2.18 4.02 8.22
N ARG A 31 1.79 3.15 9.15
CA ARG A 31 1.52 3.55 10.54
C ARG A 31 2.84 3.73 11.30
N SER A 32 2.74 4.24 12.53
CA SER A 32 3.91 4.32 13.39
C SER A 32 4.43 2.92 13.73
N LYS A 33 5.68 2.84 14.15
CA LYS A 33 6.29 1.58 14.57
C LYS A 33 5.54 0.95 15.74
N GLY A 34 5.09 1.77 16.69
CA GLY A 34 4.34 1.28 17.85
C GLY A 34 3.02 0.63 17.46
N GLU A 35 2.30 1.25 16.54
CA GLU A 35 1.07 0.66 16.01
C GLU A 35 1.36 -0.67 15.31
N PHE A 36 2.40 -0.70 14.49
CA PHE A 36 2.78 -1.88 13.73
C PHE A 36 3.12 -3.05 14.65
N VAL A 37 3.89 -2.81 15.68
CA VAL A 37 4.28 -3.84 16.65
C VAL A 37 3.07 -4.42 17.37
N GLY A 38 2.05 -3.60 17.61
CA GLY A 38 0.81 -4.04 18.26
C GLY A 38 -0.09 -4.93 17.42
N GLY A 39 0.19 -5.07 16.14
CA GLY A 39 -0.56 -5.93 15.22
C GLY A 39 -0.42 -5.40 13.81
N HIS A 40 -0.17 -6.30 12.85
CA HIS A 40 0.02 -5.93 11.45
C HIS A 40 -0.18 -7.13 10.54
N ILE A 41 -0.25 -6.89 9.24
CA ILE A 41 -0.37 -7.96 8.26
C ILE A 41 0.98 -8.68 8.17
N LYS A 42 0.94 -10.00 8.23
CA LYS A 42 2.14 -10.83 8.12
C LYS A 42 2.87 -10.52 6.81
N GLY A 43 4.16 -10.27 6.90
CA GLY A 43 4.99 -9.96 5.74
C GLY A 43 4.99 -8.50 5.33
N ALA A 44 4.20 -7.65 5.98
CA ALA A 44 4.18 -6.23 5.66
C ALA A 44 5.49 -5.54 6.05
N VAL A 45 5.87 -4.56 5.26
CA VAL A 45 7.00 -3.67 5.55
C VAL A 45 6.46 -2.44 6.25
N ASN A 46 7.10 -2.00 7.32
CA ASN A 46 6.68 -0.81 8.04
C ASN A 46 7.62 0.37 7.76
N ILE A 47 7.07 1.42 7.18
CA ILE A 47 7.74 2.71 7.03
C ILE A 47 6.66 3.76 7.31
N SER A 48 6.78 4.51 8.40
CA SER A 48 5.76 5.49 8.72
C SER A 48 5.66 6.55 7.63
N VAL A 49 4.45 7.08 7.40
CA VAL A 49 4.22 8.07 6.35
C VAL A 49 5.10 9.30 6.56
N ASP A 50 5.38 9.67 7.82
CA ASP A 50 6.19 10.84 8.16
C ASP A 50 7.65 10.71 7.72
N THR A 51 8.16 9.49 7.61
CA THR A 51 9.54 9.23 7.23
C THR A 51 9.68 8.60 5.85
N LEU A 52 8.56 8.41 5.15
CA LEU A 52 8.56 7.67 3.89
C LEU A 52 9.51 8.29 2.86
N ARG A 53 9.48 9.62 2.69
CA ARG A 53 10.35 10.30 1.71
C ARG A 53 11.83 10.03 1.96
N SER A 54 12.22 9.90 3.23
CA SER A 54 13.61 9.64 3.62
C SER A 54 14.00 8.18 3.53
N ASN A 55 13.06 7.29 3.27
CA ASN A 55 13.29 5.84 3.31
C ASN A 55 12.93 5.14 1.99
N LEU A 56 12.81 5.88 0.89
CA LEU A 56 12.47 5.30 -0.41
C LEU A 56 13.50 4.29 -0.89
N ALA A 57 14.74 4.38 -0.42
CA ALA A 57 15.78 3.40 -0.75
C ALA A 57 15.42 1.98 -0.33
N LYS A 58 14.52 1.83 0.64
CA LYS A 58 14.03 0.51 1.07
C LYS A 58 13.05 -0.10 0.09
N LEU A 59 12.56 0.68 -0.86
CA LEU A 59 11.60 0.27 -1.89
C LEU A 59 12.24 0.48 -3.25
N LYS A 60 13.24 -0.32 -3.57
CA LYS A 60 14.15 -0.09 -4.71
C LYS A 60 13.48 -0.24 -6.07
N ASP A 61 12.56 -1.17 -6.21
CA ASP A 61 11.90 -1.45 -7.48
C ASP A 61 10.63 -0.62 -7.61
N LYS A 62 10.71 0.45 -8.39
CA LYS A 62 9.59 1.38 -8.57
C LYS A 62 8.45 0.83 -9.43
N ASP A 63 8.67 -0.28 -10.11
CA ASP A 63 7.65 -0.94 -10.92
C ASP A 63 6.98 -2.10 -10.21
N LYS A 64 7.44 -2.45 -9.03
CA LYS A 64 6.82 -3.50 -8.24
C LYS A 64 5.54 -2.97 -7.60
N PRO A 65 4.43 -3.72 -7.65
CA PRO A 65 3.20 -3.27 -7.01
C PRO A 65 3.37 -3.07 -5.51
N ILE A 66 2.85 -1.96 -5.00
CA ILE A 66 2.85 -1.63 -3.58
C ILE A 66 1.42 -1.36 -3.15
N ILE A 67 0.99 -2.00 -2.08
CA ILE A 67 -0.31 -1.77 -1.46
C ILE A 67 -0.05 -1.06 -0.13
N THR A 68 -0.41 0.20 -0.04
CA THR A 68 -0.26 0.95 1.22
C THR A 68 -1.43 0.66 2.15
N CYS A 69 -1.18 0.65 3.45
CA CYS A 69 -2.24 0.53 4.44
C CYS A 69 -1.88 1.32 5.71
N CYS A 70 -2.90 1.65 6.47
CA CYS A 70 -2.77 2.34 7.75
C CYS A 70 -3.94 1.96 8.66
N ALA A 71 -4.27 2.74 9.66
CA ALA A 71 -5.39 2.43 10.55
C ALA A 71 -6.75 2.58 9.84
N SER A 72 -6.94 3.68 9.09
CA SER A 72 -8.25 4.01 8.51
C SER A 72 -8.21 4.39 7.03
N GLY A 73 -7.04 4.48 6.41
CA GLY A 73 -6.90 4.78 4.99
C GLY A 73 -6.40 6.17 4.65
N MET A 74 -6.36 7.13 5.60
CA MET A 74 -5.91 8.49 5.30
C MET A 74 -4.40 8.59 5.12
N ARG A 75 -3.64 8.03 6.04
CA ARG A 75 -2.18 8.01 5.92
C ARG A 75 -1.72 7.19 4.72
N SER A 76 -2.41 6.11 4.42
CA SER A 76 -2.09 5.28 3.27
C SER A 76 -2.39 5.98 1.95
N ALA A 77 -3.42 6.83 1.90
CA ALA A 77 -3.69 7.66 0.73
C ALA A 77 -2.57 8.69 0.51
N SER A 78 -2.10 9.32 1.58
CA SER A 78 -0.97 10.25 1.52
C SER A 78 0.29 9.54 1.06
N ALA A 79 0.55 8.34 1.58
CA ALA A 79 1.70 7.54 1.18
C ALA A 79 1.65 7.20 -0.30
N LYS A 80 0.48 6.84 -0.81
CA LYS A 80 0.32 6.58 -2.24
C LYS A 80 0.73 7.79 -3.07
N SER A 81 0.27 8.98 -2.69
CA SER A 81 0.63 10.22 -3.39
C SER A 81 2.14 10.47 -3.36
N ILE A 82 2.77 10.26 -2.21
CA ILE A 82 4.22 10.43 -2.07
C ILE A 82 4.95 9.47 -3.02
N LEU A 83 4.55 8.21 -3.03
CA LEU A 83 5.19 7.21 -3.88
C LEU A 83 5.01 7.54 -5.37
N GLN A 84 3.81 7.89 -5.78
CA GLN A 84 3.54 8.25 -7.17
C GLN A 84 4.36 9.47 -7.60
N SER A 85 4.50 10.47 -6.74
CA SER A 85 5.32 11.66 -7.01
C SER A 85 6.80 11.32 -7.15
N ASN A 86 7.23 10.17 -6.66
CA ASN A 86 8.62 9.72 -6.73
C ASN A 86 8.82 8.61 -7.76
N GLY A 87 7.90 8.45 -8.69
CA GLY A 87 8.07 7.56 -9.83
C GLY A 87 7.61 6.12 -9.63
N TYR A 88 6.93 5.83 -8.53
CA TYR A 88 6.37 4.50 -8.33
C TYR A 88 5.12 4.34 -9.18
N THR A 89 5.09 3.32 -10.04
CA THR A 89 4.09 3.20 -11.11
C THR A 89 2.86 2.39 -10.74
N LYS A 90 2.97 1.52 -9.73
CA LYS A 90 1.89 0.59 -9.40
C LYS A 90 1.59 0.65 -7.90
N VAL A 91 0.95 1.73 -7.47
CA VAL A 91 0.64 1.95 -6.06
C VAL A 91 -0.86 1.93 -5.84
N TYR A 92 -1.29 1.18 -4.84
CA TYR A 92 -2.69 0.99 -4.48
C TYR A 92 -2.90 1.37 -3.03
N ASN A 93 -3.96 2.11 -2.74
CA ASN A 93 -4.34 2.40 -1.36
C ASN A 93 -5.21 1.26 -0.84
N GLY A 94 -4.64 0.43 0.02
CA GLY A 94 -5.36 -0.70 0.61
C GLY A 94 -6.29 -0.32 1.75
N GLY A 95 -6.23 0.91 2.25
CA GLY A 95 -7.10 1.37 3.32
C GLY A 95 -6.65 0.92 4.69
N GLY A 96 -7.61 0.59 5.57
CA GLY A 96 -7.31 0.09 6.90
C GLY A 96 -6.69 -1.29 6.84
N TRP A 97 -5.65 -1.52 7.62
CA TRP A 97 -4.91 -2.79 7.55
C TRP A 97 -5.75 -4.00 7.94
N SER A 98 -6.65 -3.86 8.91
CA SER A 98 -7.54 -4.96 9.31
C SER A 98 -8.45 -5.40 8.17
N SER A 99 -9.01 -4.42 7.47
CA SER A 99 -9.88 -4.68 6.34
C SER A 99 -9.11 -5.30 5.18
N LEU A 100 -7.92 -4.76 4.90
CA LEU A 100 -7.05 -5.30 3.87
C LEU A 100 -6.66 -6.76 4.17
N GLN A 101 -6.33 -7.06 5.42
CA GLN A 101 -5.95 -8.40 5.85
C GLN A 101 -7.00 -9.44 5.46
N ASN A 102 -8.27 -9.06 5.52
CA ASN A 102 -9.37 -9.96 5.17
C ASN A 102 -9.55 -10.15 3.65
N LYS A 103 -8.83 -9.37 2.85
CA LYS A 103 -8.94 -9.42 1.38
C LYS A 103 -7.76 -10.13 0.70
N ILE A 104 -6.81 -10.57 1.50
CA ILE A 104 -5.59 -11.18 0.94
C ILE A 104 -5.33 -12.58 1.47
#